data_1a8c92df1544e662f28e987522126828
#
_entry.id   1a8c92df1544e662f28e987522126828
#
_cell.length_a   1.000
_cell.length_b   1.000
_cell.length_c   1.000
_cell.angle_alpha   90.00
_cell.angle_beta   90.00
_cell.angle_gamma   90.00
#
_symmetry.space_group_name_H-M   'P 1'
#
loop_
_entity.id
_entity.type
_entity.pdbx_description
1 polymer ?
#
loop_
_entity_poly.entity_id
_entity_poly.type
_entity_poly.pdbx_seq_one_letter_code
_entity_poly.pdbx_strand_id
1 'polypeptide(L)'
;MQTYGNSAVTYGWWAGNSGVTNRSGKFIAAHAAHTGLIAFWAGAFTLFELARFDPSVPMGHQPLIALPHLATLGIGFDETGTFVGGSAVVAVAVCHLVGSMAYGAGGLMHSLLFSSDMQESSVPQARKFKLEWDNPDNQTFILGHHLIFFGVACIW
;
A
#
# COMPACT_ATOMS: atom_id res chain seq x y z
N MET A 1 -4.69 24.83 18.13
CA MET A 1 -5.31 23.52 18.38
C MET A 1 -6.75 23.61 17.92
N GLN A 2 -7.03 23.20 16.69
CA GLN A 2 -8.41 23.15 16.21
C GLN A 2 -9.02 21.83 16.64
N THR A 3 -10.04 21.92 17.49
CA THR A 3 -10.87 20.77 17.82
C THR A 3 -11.89 20.60 16.70
N TYR A 4 -11.77 19.54 15.96
CA TYR A 4 -12.83 19.11 15.04
C TYR A 4 -14.04 18.66 15.85
N GLY A 5 -15.00 19.55 16.01
CA GLY A 5 -16.25 19.28 16.67
C GLY A 5 -16.14 18.95 18.17
N ASN A 6 -17.22 19.10 18.89
CA ASN A 6 -17.30 18.84 20.34
C ASN A 6 -17.28 17.36 20.75
N SER A 7 -16.96 16.44 19.84
CA SER A 7 -16.78 15.04 20.16
C SER A 7 -15.31 14.68 20.00
N ALA A 8 -14.59 14.65 21.12
CA ALA A 8 -13.29 14.00 21.18
C ALA A 8 -13.50 12.49 20.94
N VAL A 9 -13.59 12.08 19.68
CA VAL A 9 -13.51 10.66 19.35
C VAL A 9 -12.08 10.25 19.58
N THR A 10 -11.82 9.57 20.70
CA THR A 10 -10.51 9.03 21.01
C THR A 10 -10.36 7.73 20.23
N TYR A 11 -9.65 7.77 19.13
CA TYR A 11 -9.18 6.56 18.47
C TYR A 11 -8.06 5.93 19.29
N GLY A 12 -7.87 4.63 19.16
CA GLY A 12 -6.76 3.94 19.81
C GLY A 12 -5.40 4.40 19.27
N TRP A 13 -4.33 4.01 19.95
CA TRP A 13 -2.95 4.32 19.58
C TRP A 13 -2.61 4.00 18.11
N TRP A 14 -3.25 3.02 17.54
CA TRP A 14 -3.11 2.58 16.15
C TRP A 14 -3.55 3.64 15.12
N ALA A 15 -4.45 4.54 15.50
CA ALA A 15 -4.92 5.61 14.62
C ALA A 15 -4.03 6.86 14.65
N GLY A 16 -3.05 6.93 15.57
CA GLY A 16 -2.07 8.01 15.65
C GLY A 16 -2.62 9.39 15.94
N ASN A 17 -3.91 9.53 16.27
CA ASN A 17 -4.60 10.80 16.53
C ASN A 17 -4.35 11.88 15.45
N SER A 18 -4.14 11.47 14.21
CA SER A 18 -3.78 12.34 13.09
C SER A 18 -4.82 13.43 12.82
N GLY A 19 -6.10 13.17 13.08
CA GLY A 19 -7.18 14.15 13.00
C GLY A 19 -7.10 15.26 14.07
N VAL A 20 -6.29 15.08 15.11
CA VAL A 20 -6.15 16.02 16.23
C VAL A 20 -4.84 16.80 16.17
N THR A 21 -3.80 16.24 15.55
CA THR A 21 -2.43 16.77 15.65
C THR A 21 -1.93 17.48 14.40
N ASN A 22 -2.67 17.49 13.31
CA ASN A 22 -2.22 18.06 12.02
C ASN A 22 -0.76 17.69 11.67
N ARG A 23 -0.38 16.44 11.97
CA ARG A 23 0.96 15.92 11.71
C ARG A 23 0.93 15.06 10.47
N SER A 24 1.16 15.69 9.32
CA SER A 24 1.16 15.00 8.02
C SER A 24 2.11 13.81 7.96
N GLY A 25 3.26 13.90 8.63
CA GLY A 25 4.21 12.78 8.70
C GLY A 25 3.64 11.54 9.39
N LYS A 26 2.92 11.70 10.50
CA LYS A 26 2.24 10.58 11.17
C LYS A 26 1.11 10.00 10.33
N PHE A 27 0.33 10.83 9.69
CA PHE A 27 -0.74 10.42 8.81
C PHE A 27 -0.20 9.60 7.63
N ILE A 28 0.82 10.09 6.94
CA ILE A 28 1.48 9.39 5.84
C ILE A 28 2.12 8.09 6.32
N ALA A 29 2.78 8.10 7.47
CA ALA A 29 3.43 6.92 8.03
C ALA A 29 2.42 5.82 8.41
N ALA A 30 1.27 6.16 8.96
CA ALA A 30 0.21 5.21 9.25
C ALA A 30 -0.36 4.58 7.97
N HIS A 31 -0.52 5.39 6.91
CA HIS A 31 -0.95 4.88 5.60
C HIS A 31 0.12 4.01 4.95
N ALA A 32 1.40 4.35 5.10
CA ALA A 32 2.51 3.51 4.65
C ALA A 32 2.50 2.14 5.35
N ALA A 33 2.25 2.11 6.65
CA ALA A 33 2.11 0.87 7.41
C ALA A 33 0.96 0.00 6.89
N HIS A 34 -0.20 0.61 6.64
CA HIS A 34 -1.36 -0.09 6.10
C HIS A 34 -1.13 -0.59 4.66
N THR A 35 -0.51 0.22 3.81
CA THR A 35 -0.14 -0.17 2.45
C THR A 35 0.86 -1.32 2.47
N GLY A 36 1.83 -1.30 3.38
CA GLY A 36 2.74 -2.42 3.60
C GLY A 36 2.01 -3.71 3.95
N LEU A 37 1.00 -3.64 4.81
CA LEU A 37 0.18 -4.80 5.16
C LEU A 37 -0.55 -5.38 3.94
N ILE A 38 -1.13 -4.53 3.10
CA ILE A 38 -1.84 -4.97 1.89
C ILE A 38 -0.88 -5.59 0.87
N ALA A 39 0.28 -4.98 0.66
CA ALA A 39 1.29 -5.52 -0.24
C ALA A 39 1.87 -6.85 0.25
N PHE A 40 2.01 -7.03 1.57
CA PHE A 40 2.40 -8.31 2.18
C PHE A 40 1.39 -9.41 1.82
N TRP A 41 0.10 -9.12 1.94
CA TRP A 41 -0.96 -10.06 1.57
C TRP A 41 -0.89 -10.43 0.08
N ALA A 42 -0.65 -9.48 -0.81
CA ALA A 42 -0.51 -9.75 -2.24
C ALA A 42 0.63 -10.75 -2.51
N GLY A 43 1.79 -10.56 -1.87
CA GLY A 43 2.90 -11.49 -1.99
C GLY A 43 2.62 -12.87 -1.41
N ALA A 44 2.02 -12.92 -0.23
CA ALA A 44 1.67 -14.18 0.45
C ALA A 44 0.64 -14.98 -0.35
N PHE A 45 -0.40 -14.32 -0.85
CA PHE A 45 -1.41 -14.97 -1.71
C PHE A 45 -0.81 -15.51 -3.00
N THR A 46 0.07 -14.76 -3.63
CA THR A 46 0.73 -15.22 -4.87
C THR A 46 1.52 -16.49 -4.63
N LEU A 47 2.29 -16.56 -3.55
CA LEU A 47 3.03 -17.80 -3.19
C LEU A 47 2.09 -18.95 -2.84
N PHE A 48 1.04 -18.67 -2.10
CA PHE A 48 0.05 -19.67 -1.73
C PHE A 48 -0.64 -20.27 -2.97
N GLU A 49 -1.04 -19.43 -3.92
CA GLU A 49 -1.64 -19.89 -5.17
C GLU A 49 -0.64 -20.66 -6.03
N LEU A 50 0.61 -20.17 -6.11
CA LEU A 50 1.67 -20.86 -6.85
C LEU A 50 1.91 -22.28 -6.30
N ALA A 51 1.87 -22.45 -4.98
CA ALA A 51 2.03 -23.76 -4.35
C ALA A 51 0.86 -24.72 -4.64
N ARG A 52 -0.29 -24.20 -5.04
CA ARG A 52 -1.51 -24.99 -5.32
C ARG A 52 -1.82 -25.11 -6.81
N PHE A 53 -1.11 -24.37 -7.63
CA PHE A 53 -1.32 -24.37 -9.07
C PHE A 53 -1.02 -25.74 -9.68
N ASP A 54 -1.97 -26.28 -10.42
CA ASP A 54 -1.84 -27.53 -11.17
C ASP A 54 -1.75 -27.19 -12.68
N PRO A 55 -0.56 -27.35 -13.29
CA PRO A 55 -0.39 -27.04 -14.71
C PRO A 55 -1.15 -27.98 -15.66
N SER A 56 -1.68 -29.11 -15.16
CA SER A 56 -2.51 -30.02 -15.94
C SER A 56 -3.97 -29.59 -16.05
N VAL A 57 -4.39 -28.63 -15.22
CA VAL A 57 -5.76 -28.11 -15.16
C VAL A 57 -5.78 -26.68 -15.74
N PRO A 58 -6.69 -26.36 -16.66
CA PRO A 58 -6.81 -24.99 -17.14
C PRO A 58 -6.97 -23.98 -15.99
N MET A 59 -6.24 -22.86 -16.06
CA MET A 59 -6.19 -21.88 -14.96
C MET A 59 -7.57 -21.36 -14.57
N GLY A 60 -8.47 -21.15 -15.53
CA GLY A 60 -9.84 -20.71 -15.27
C GLY A 60 -10.73 -21.73 -14.56
N HIS A 61 -10.27 -22.98 -14.41
CA HIS A 61 -10.96 -24.04 -13.67
C HIS A 61 -10.37 -24.24 -12.25
N GLN A 62 -9.43 -23.43 -11.86
CA GLN A 62 -8.81 -23.46 -10.53
C GLN A 62 -9.27 -22.24 -9.73
N PRO A 63 -9.42 -22.35 -8.41
CA PRO A 63 -9.82 -21.23 -7.56
C PRO A 63 -8.62 -20.29 -7.27
N LEU A 64 -8.13 -19.63 -8.32
CA LEU A 64 -6.97 -18.75 -8.29
C LEU A 64 -7.40 -17.33 -8.63
N ILE A 65 -6.74 -16.33 -8.05
CA ILE A 65 -7.00 -14.90 -8.25
C ILE A 65 -5.73 -14.18 -8.69
N ALA A 66 -4.63 -14.34 -7.96
CA ALA A 66 -3.39 -13.64 -8.23
C ALA A 66 -2.69 -14.14 -9.50
N LEU A 67 -2.60 -15.45 -9.69
CA LEU A 67 -1.95 -16.02 -10.87
C LEU A 67 -2.66 -15.66 -12.18
N PRO A 68 -3.99 -15.72 -12.32
CA PRO A 68 -4.67 -15.24 -13.50
C PRO A 68 -4.43 -13.75 -13.77
N HIS A 69 -4.37 -12.93 -12.73
CA HIS A 69 -4.05 -11.51 -12.88
C HIS A 69 -2.62 -11.30 -13.38
N LEU A 70 -1.64 -12.00 -12.84
CA LEU A 70 -0.25 -11.97 -13.32
C LEU A 70 -0.13 -12.47 -14.76
N ALA A 71 -0.91 -13.48 -15.11
CA ALA A 71 -0.96 -13.98 -16.49
C ALA A 71 -1.45 -12.91 -17.49
N THR A 72 -2.45 -12.13 -17.12
CA THR A 72 -2.93 -11.01 -17.97
C THR A 72 -1.88 -9.93 -18.18
N LEU A 73 -0.90 -9.83 -17.28
CA LEU A 73 0.24 -8.93 -17.38
C LEU A 73 1.45 -9.56 -18.09
N GLY A 74 1.34 -10.80 -18.56
CA GLY A 74 2.43 -11.53 -19.19
C GLY A 74 3.51 -12.05 -18.22
N ILE A 75 3.17 -12.16 -16.93
CA ILE A 75 4.11 -12.59 -15.89
C ILE A 75 3.90 -14.08 -15.59
N GLY A 76 4.90 -14.89 -15.92
CA GLY A 76 4.93 -16.32 -15.62
C GLY A 76 4.16 -17.22 -16.58
N PHE A 77 3.43 -16.64 -17.53
CA PHE A 77 2.61 -17.37 -18.51
C PHE A 77 2.86 -16.82 -19.91
N ASP A 78 2.75 -17.68 -20.91
CA ASP A 78 2.81 -17.29 -22.30
C ASP A 78 1.43 -16.85 -22.83
N GLU A 79 1.39 -16.48 -24.13
CA GLU A 79 0.17 -16.03 -24.80
C GLU A 79 -0.93 -17.12 -24.89
N THR A 80 -0.55 -18.38 -24.72
CA THR A 80 -1.49 -19.52 -24.70
C THR A 80 -2.00 -19.84 -23.30
N GLY A 81 -1.53 -19.12 -22.28
CA GLY A 81 -1.82 -19.40 -20.87
C GLY A 81 -1.03 -20.56 -20.29
N THR A 82 0.05 -20.99 -20.96
CA THR A 82 0.95 -22.02 -20.46
C THR A 82 1.92 -21.41 -19.44
N PHE A 83 2.11 -22.11 -18.32
CA PHE A 83 3.05 -21.67 -17.30
C PHE A 83 4.50 -21.89 -17.76
N VAL A 84 5.22 -20.81 -17.97
CA VAL A 84 6.59 -20.82 -18.50
C VAL A 84 7.63 -20.23 -17.55
N GLY A 85 7.21 -19.59 -16.49
CA GLY A 85 8.14 -18.82 -15.66
C GLY A 85 7.79 -18.72 -14.17
N GLY A 86 7.92 -19.82 -13.41
CA GLY A 86 7.74 -19.80 -11.95
C GLY A 86 8.66 -18.82 -11.24
N SER A 87 9.87 -18.62 -11.72
CA SER A 87 10.83 -17.65 -11.17
C SER A 87 10.33 -16.20 -11.25
N ALA A 88 9.65 -15.81 -12.32
CA ALA A 88 9.08 -14.46 -12.45
C ALA A 88 7.95 -14.23 -11.44
N VAL A 89 7.07 -15.20 -11.27
CA VAL A 89 5.99 -15.16 -10.27
C VAL A 89 6.56 -15.10 -8.85
N VAL A 90 7.56 -15.93 -8.55
CA VAL A 90 8.25 -15.92 -7.25
C VAL A 90 8.93 -14.57 -7.00
N ALA A 91 9.58 -14.00 -8.01
CA ALA A 91 10.22 -12.69 -7.88
C ALA A 91 9.21 -11.60 -7.52
N VAL A 92 8.08 -11.55 -8.20
CA VAL A 92 6.98 -10.61 -7.88
C VAL A 92 6.50 -10.81 -6.45
N ALA A 93 6.23 -12.05 -6.06
CA ALA A 93 5.75 -12.38 -4.72
C ALA A 93 6.74 -12.00 -3.62
N VAL A 94 8.03 -12.31 -3.80
CA VAL A 94 9.09 -12.00 -2.84
C VAL A 94 9.34 -10.49 -2.76
N CYS A 95 9.31 -9.77 -3.88
CA CYS A 95 9.39 -8.31 -3.86
C CYS A 95 8.27 -7.69 -3.02
N HIS A 96 7.04 -8.19 -3.15
CA HIS A 96 5.92 -7.72 -2.34
C HIS A 96 6.07 -8.10 -0.87
N LEU A 97 6.53 -9.30 -0.55
CA LEU A 97 6.76 -9.71 0.84
C LEU A 97 7.88 -8.90 1.51
N VAL A 98 9.04 -8.83 0.90
CA VAL A 98 10.22 -8.16 1.50
C VAL A 98 10.03 -6.64 1.49
N GLY A 99 9.61 -6.09 0.36
CA GLY A 99 9.37 -4.65 0.23
C GLY A 99 8.27 -4.17 1.17
N SER A 100 7.21 -4.96 1.34
CA SER A 100 6.12 -4.63 2.25
C SER A 100 6.53 -4.67 3.71
N MET A 101 7.38 -5.61 4.11
CA MET A 101 7.91 -5.66 5.49
C MET A 101 8.76 -4.42 5.78
N ALA A 102 9.65 -4.04 4.86
CA ALA A 102 10.46 -2.84 5.01
C ALA A 102 9.61 -1.57 5.06
N TYR A 103 8.67 -1.45 4.13
CA TYR A 103 7.77 -0.29 4.03
C TYR A 103 6.81 -0.21 5.21
N GLY A 104 6.22 -1.33 5.60
CA GLY A 104 5.31 -1.41 6.74
C GLY A 104 6.01 -1.15 8.06
N ALA A 105 7.20 -1.72 8.28
CA ALA A 105 8.01 -1.46 9.48
C ALA A 105 8.43 0.01 9.56
N GLY A 106 8.89 0.60 8.46
CA GLY A 106 9.21 2.03 8.37
C GLY A 106 8.01 2.91 8.68
N GLY A 107 6.84 2.58 8.16
CA GLY A 107 5.59 3.25 8.46
C GLY A 107 5.22 3.20 9.95
N LEU A 108 5.30 2.01 10.56
CA LEU A 108 5.06 1.85 11.99
C LEU A 108 6.06 2.63 12.85
N MET A 109 7.35 2.59 12.51
CA MET A 109 8.36 3.34 13.24
C MET A 109 8.09 4.85 13.19
N HIS A 110 7.79 5.38 12.03
CA HIS A 110 7.52 6.81 11.87
C HIS A 110 6.18 7.24 12.48
N SER A 111 5.21 6.34 12.53
CA SER A 111 3.92 6.65 13.13
C SER A 111 3.93 6.58 14.67
N LEU A 112 4.73 5.67 15.25
CA LEU A 112 4.68 5.35 16.68
C LEU A 112 5.89 5.85 17.46
N LEU A 113 7.09 5.79 16.88
CA LEU A 113 8.34 5.98 17.61
C LEU A 113 8.99 7.35 17.39
N PHE A 114 8.77 7.96 16.23
CA PHE A 114 9.42 9.22 15.88
C PHE A 114 8.44 10.37 15.83
N SER A 115 8.94 11.59 16.13
CA SER A 115 8.21 12.79 15.76
C SER A 115 8.20 12.91 14.25
N SER A 116 7.01 12.93 13.66
CA SER A 116 6.81 12.89 12.22
C SER A 116 6.24 14.21 11.69
N ASP A 117 6.62 15.32 12.29
CA ASP A 117 6.34 16.63 11.72
C ASP A 117 7.28 16.89 10.54
N MET A 118 6.72 16.88 9.32
CA MET A 118 7.50 17.07 8.11
C MET A 118 8.03 18.51 7.97
N GLN A 119 7.41 19.47 8.62
CA GLN A 119 7.86 20.86 8.59
C GLN A 119 9.13 21.06 9.43
N GLU A 120 9.28 20.27 10.48
CA GLU A 120 10.43 20.27 11.37
C GLU A 120 11.53 19.30 10.95
N SER A 121 11.30 18.51 9.89
CA SER A 121 12.27 17.53 9.43
C SER A 121 13.59 18.16 9.03
N SER A 122 14.68 17.51 9.40
CA SER A 122 16.03 17.85 8.93
C SER A 122 16.23 17.55 7.44
N VAL A 123 15.38 16.73 6.85
CA VAL A 123 15.44 16.37 5.42
C VAL A 123 14.68 17.42 4.60
N PRO A 124 15.38 18.18 3.73
CA PRO A 124 14.75 19.25 2.95
C PRO A 124 13.58 18.79 2.07
N GLN A 125 13.67 17.58 1.53
CA GLN A 125 12.62 16.98 0.70
C GLN A 125 11.34 16.74 1.49
N ALA A 126 11.45 16.29 2.73
CA ALA A 126 10.29 16.05 3.60
C ALA A 126 9.57 17.36 3.94
N ARG A 127 10.31 18.46 4.12
CA ARG A 127 9.72 19.79 4.40
C ARG A 127 8.88 20.36 3.26
N LYS A 128 9.00 19.83 2.06
CA LYS A 128 8.17 20.23 0.91
C LYS A 128 6.75 19.70 1.00
N PHE A 129 6.51 18.65 1.76
CA PHE A 129 5.18 18.09 2.00
C PHE A 129 4.44 18.87 3.09
N LYS A 130 4.17 20.11 2.83
CA LYS A 130 3.36 20.99 3.70
C LYS A 130 1.89 20.67 3.48
N LEU A 131 1.41 19.61 4.10
CA LEU A 131 0.02 19.22 4.00
C LEU A 131 -0.75 19.80 5.19
N GLU A 132 -1.58 20.77 4.89
CA GLU A 132 -2.57 21.28 5.85
C GLU A 132 -3.84 20.44 5.69
N TRP A 133 -3.99 19.44 6.55
CA TRP A 133 -5.10 18.48 6.46
C TRP A 133 -6.47 19.08 6.77
N ASP A 134 -6.50 20.23 7.38
CA ASP A 134 -7.70 21.05 7.61
C ASP A 134 -8.05 21.97 6.44
N ASN A 135 -7.20 22.03 5.44
CA ASN A 135 -7.45 22.82 4.22
C ASN A 135 -8.16 21.94 3.16
N PRO A 136 -9.44 22.23 2.83
CA PRO A 136 -10.20 21.44 1.86
C PRO A 136 -9.55 21.38 0.47
N ASP A 137 -8.86 22.43 0.04
CA ASP A 137 -8.21 22.46 -1.26
C ASP A 137 -7.05 21.46 -1.33
N ASN A 138 -6.25 21.36 -0.26
CA ASN A 138 -5.20 20.37 -0.16
C ASN A 138 -5.75 18.94 -0.13
N GLN A 139 -6.83 18.71 0.61
CA GLN A 139 -7.49 17.40 0.66
C GLN A 139 -8.02 17.01 -0.71
N THR A 140 -8.70 17.93 -1.39
CA THR A 140 -9.26 17.70 -2.73
C THR A 140 -8.16 17.44 -3.75
N PHE A 141 -7.06 18.18 -3.69
CA PHE A 141 -5.92 17.98 -4.58
C PHE A 141 -5.29 16.59 -4.42
N ILE A 142 -5.02 16.17 -3.19
CA ILE A 142 -4.43 14.86 -2.88
C ILE A 142 -5.38 13.74 -3.29
N LEU A 143 -6.65 13.82 -2.89
CA LEU A 143 -7.65 12.83 -3.25
C LEU A 143 -7.83 12.72 -4.76
N GLY A 144 -7.90 13.84 -5.47
CA GLY A 144 -8.05 13.87 -6.92
C GLY A 144 -6.89 13.16 -7.63
N HIS A 145 -5.65 13.40 -7.21
CA HIS A 145 -4.48 12.72 -7.78
C HIS A 145 -4.49 11.22 -7.49
N HIS A 146 -4.84 10.82 -6.27
CA HIS A 146 -4.95 9.41 -5.93
C HIS A 146 -6.04 8.70 -6.72
N LEU A 147 -7.19 9.33 -6.92
CA LEU A 147 -8.26 8.75 -7.75
C LEU A 147 -7.83 8.54 -9.19
N ILE A 148 -7.06 9.47 -9.76
CA ILE A 148 -6.52 9.33 -11.11
C ILE A 148 -5.53 8.17 -11.16
N PHE A 149 -4.56 8.12 -10.24
CA PHE A 149 -3.52 7.08 -10.25
C PHE A 149 -4.10 5.69 -10.03
N PHE A 150 -4.98 5.53 -9.05
CA PHE A 150 -5.62 4.25 -8.79
C PHE A 150 -6.62 3.87 -9.88
N GLY A 151 -7.35 4.85 -10.44
CA GLY A 151 -8.24 4.62 -11.56
C GLY A 151 -7.49 4.06 -12.77
N VAL A 152 -6.37 4.65 -13.14
CA VAL A 152 -5.52 4.15 -14.24
C VAL A 152 -4.98 2.76 -13.91
N ALA A 153 -4.50 2.53 -12.69
CA ALA A 153 -3.99 1.23 -12.26
C ALA A 153 -5.05 0.11 -12.29
N CYS A 154 -6.33 0.45 -12.08
CA CYS A 154 -7.42 -0.53 -12.17
C CYS A 154 -7.85 -0.86 -13.60
N ILE A 155 -7.53 0.00 -14.57
CA ILE A 155 -7.89 -0.23 -15.98
C ILE A 155 -6.79 -1.00 -16.72
N TRP A 156 -5.57 -0.90 -16.22
CA TRP A 156 -4.42 -1.61 -16.77
C TRP A 156 -4.54 -3.11 -16.40
#